data_4bc143bce074c459d261e2659428c832
#
_entry.id   4bc143bce074c459d261e2659428c832
#
_cell.length_a   1.000
_cell.length_b   1.000
_cell.length_c   1.000
_cell.angle_alpha   90.00
_cell.angle_beta   90.00
_cell.angle_gamma   90.00
#
_symmetry.space_group_name_H-M   'P 1'
#
loop_
_entity.id
_entity.type
_entity.pdbx_description
1 polymer ?
#
loop_
_entity_poly.entity_id
_entity_poly.type
_entity_poly.pdbx_seq_one_letter_code
_entity_poly.pdbx_strand_id
1 'polypeptide(L)'
;TFAILLALVASSTATAEDLTLSTWKTTRLNDVFYSEGAGVGDFNKDGKTDVVSGPFWYAGPDFKKRHVYYEPKPFNPLGYSDNFFAYSEDFNGDGWEDILIIGFPGKDASWFENPQGKDRFWTRHKVFDTVDNESPQYVDLTGDGRREIVCSTGGVFGFIEPNRVAPEKPWKFRPISG
;
A
#
# COMPACT_ATOMS: atom_id res chain seq x y z
N THR A 1 -63.88 24.97 15.49
CA THR A 1 -63.10 25.29 14.29
C THR A 1 -61.75 24.67 14.42
N PHE A 2 -61.53 23.52 13.80
CA PHE A 2 -60.22 22.84 13.71
C PHE A 2 -59.46 23.37 12.48
N ALA A 3 -58.30 23.94 12.69
CA ALA A 3 -57.37 24.33 11.64
C ALA A 3 -56.46 23.15 11.34
N ILE A 4 -56.51 22.59 10.11
CA ILE A 4 -55.59 21.56 9.62
C ILE A 4 -54.35 22.28 9.07
N LEU A 5 -53.20 22.06 9.72
CA LEU A 5 -51.91 22.56 9.28
C LEU A 5 -51.36 21.56 8.24
N LEU A 6 -51.34 21.92 6.96
CA LEU A 6 -50.79 21.13 5.88
C LEU A 6 -49.27 21.42 5.82
N ALA A 7 -48.43 20.49 6.29
CA ALA A 7 -46.97 20.61 6.13
C ALA A 7 -46.58 20.15 4.70
N LEU A 8 -46.10 21.09 3.89
CA LEU A 8 -45.48 20.80 2.59
C LEU A 8 -44.07 20.26 2.88
N VAL A 9 -43.86 18.99 2.60
CA VAL A 9 -42.52 18.41 2.56
C VAL A 9 -41.94 18.70 1.16
N ALA A 10 -41.01 19.64 1.09
CA ALA A 10 -40.27 19.90 -0.14
C ALA A 10 -39.20 18.79 -0.26
N SER A 11 -39.41 17.86 -1.19
CA SER A 11 -38.41 16.89 -1.61
C SER A 11 -37.35 17.61 -2.44
N SER A 12 -36.16 17.85 -1.85
CA SER A 12 -34.99 18.26 -2.62
C SER A 12 -34.50 17.06 -3.43
N THR A 13 -34.71 17.03 -4.70
CA THR A 13 -34.01 16.12 -5.60
C THR A 13 -32.56 16.61 -5.73
N ALA A 14 -31.64 15.96 -5.07
CA ALA A 14 -30.23 16.16 -5.36
C ALA A 14 -29.96 15.63 -6.78
N THR A 15 -29.71 16.53 -7.72
CA THR A 15 -29.16 16.15 -9.02
C THR A 15 -27.73 15.73 -8.82
N ALA A 16 -27.41 14.47 -9.15
CA ALA A 16 -26.02 14.05 -9.27
C ALA A 16 -25.36 14.91 -10.35
N GLU A 17 -24.36 15.71 -9.97
CA GLU A 17 -23.51 16.36 -10.97
C GLU A 17 -22.77 15.27 -11.74
N ASP A 18 -22.93 15.25 -13.05
CA ASP A 18 -22.12 14.43 -13.96
C ASP A 18 -20.66 14.88 -13.84
N LEU A 19 -19.88 14.16 -13.05
CA LEU A 19 -18.43 14.32 -13.00
C LEU A 19 -17.83 13.79 -14.30
N THR A 20 -17.77 14.64 -15.32
CA THR A 20 -16.99 14.37 -16.53
C THR A 20 -15.52 14.51 -16.19
N LEU A 21 -14.84 13.39 -15.94
CA LEU A 21 -13.38 13.30 -15.95
C LEU A 21 -12.89 13.58 -17.39
N SER A 22 -12.58 14.84 -17.66
CA SER A 22 -12.30 15.30 -19.03
C SER A 22 -10.87 15.12 -19.50
N THR A 23 -9.89 14.89 -18.58
CA THR A 23 -8.47 14.75 -18.98
C THR A 23 -7.69 13.87 -18.02
N TRP A 24 -6.90 12.92 -18.59
CA TRP A 24 -5.90 12.14 -17.88
C TRP A 24 -4.51 12.60 -18.29
N LYS A 25 -3.62 12.83 -17.30
CA LYS A 25 -2.20 13.05 -17.54
C LYS A 25 -1.46 11.74 -17.29
N THR A 26 -0.82 11.18 -18.31
CA THR A 26 0.08 10.04 -18.16
C THR A 26 1.49 10.53 -17.81
N THR A 27 2.06 9.96 -16.76
CA THR A 27 3.47 10.18 -16.38
C THR A 27 4.19 8.84 -16.39
N ARG A 28 5.20 8.70 -17.26
CA ARG A 28 6.04 7.51 -17.29
C ARG A 28 7.17 7.68 -16.26
N LEU A 29 7.27 6.74 -15.30
CA LEU A 29 8.27 6.79 -14.24
C LEU A 29 9.61 6.19 -14.66
N ASN A 30 9.59 5.08 -15.41
CA ASN A 30 10.78 4.45 -16.01
C ASN A 30 10.38 3.56 -17.20
N ASP A 31 11.40 3.05 -17.93
CA ASP A 31 11.23 2.20 -19.11
C ASP A 31 11.62 0.74 -18.86
N VAL A 32 12.03 0.40 -17.64
CA VAL A 32 12.52 -0.94 -17.27
C VAL A 32 11.52 -1.59 -16.32
N PHE A 33 11.26 -2.86 -16.52
CA PHE A 33 10.35 -3.62 -15.67
C PHE A 33 11.05 -4.03 -14.36
N TYR A 34 10.62 -3.45 -13.24
CA TYR A 34 11.13 -3.73 -11.90
C TYR A 34 10.08 -4.32 -10.97
N SER A 35 8.79 -4.10 -11.24
CA SER A 35 7.70 -4.53 -10.37
C SER A 35 6.36 -4.52 -11.10
N GLU A 36 5.42 -5.34 -10.63
CA GLU A 36 3.99 -5.19 -10.87
C GLU A 36 3.39 -4.20 -9.89
N GLY A 37 3.90 -4.18 -8.67
CA GLY A 37 3.39 -3.38 -7.58
C GLY A 37 3.76 -1.90 -7.68
N ALA A 38 2.81 -1.07 -7.23
CA ALA A 38 3.03 0.33 -6.94
C ALA A 38 2.24 0.74 -5.69
N GLY A 39 2.74 1.71 -4.96
CA GLY A 39 2.10 2.27 -3.79
C GLY A 39 2.33 3.78 -3.71
N VAL A 40 1.71 4.41 -2.72
CA VAL A 40 1.84 5.84 -2.48
C VAL A 40 2.14 6.11 -1.02
N GLY A 41 2.87 7.19 -0.73
CA GLY A 41 3.21 7.63 0.62
C GLY A 41 3.86 9.01 0.60
N ASP A 42 4.24 9.53 1.76
CA ASP A 42 5.07 10.74 1.90
C ASP A 42 6.43 10.33 2.50
N PHE A 43 7.32 9.82 1.65
CA PHE A 43 8.57 9.20 2.08
C PHE A 43 9.65 10.20 2.47
N ASN A 44 9.47 11.49 2.14
CA ASN A 44 10.41 12.56 2.46
C ASN A 44 9.85 13.59 3.46
N LYS A 45 8.60 13.43 3.92
CA LYS A 45 7.89 14.32 4.85
C LYS A 45 7.75 15.75 4.34
N ASP A 46 7.54 15.93 3.02
CA ASP A 46 7.31 17.25 2.42
C ASP A 46 5.82 17.60 2.28
N GLY A 47 4.93 16.72 2.72
CA GLY A 47 3.48 16.87 2.68
C GLY A 47 2.88 16.61 1.30
N LYS A 48 3.63 16.04 0.36
CA LYS A 48 3.17 15.66 -0.97
C LYS A 48 3.20 14.16 -1.13
N THR A 49 2.29 13.66 -1.94
CA THR A 49 2.23 12.24 -2.24
C THR A 49 3.38 11.85 -3.18
N ASP A 50 4.21 10.93 -2.73
CA ASP A 50 5.22 10.23 -3.52
C ASP A 50 4.64 8.93 -4.08
N VAL A 51 5.31 8.34 -5.07
CA VAL A 51 4.97 7.02 -5.64
C VAL A 51 6.14 6.07 -5.43
N VAL A 52 5.87 4.87 -4.92
CA VAL A 52 6.84 3.76 -4.91
C VAL A 52 6.49 2.74 -5.97
N SER A 53 7.50 2.25 -6.71
CA SER A 53 7.38 1.14 -7.67
C SER A 53 8.72 0.46 -7.85
N GLY A 54 8.78 -0.84 -7.58
CA GLY A 54 10.02 -1.61 -7.56
C GLY A 54 11.04 -1.04 -6.56
N PRO A 55 12.32 -0.94 -6.93
CA PRO A 55 13.39 -0.48 -6.04
C PRO A 55 13.44 1.05 -5.87
N PHE A 56 12.45 1.77 -6.38
CA PHE A 56 12.46 3.22 -6.42
C PHE A 56 11.22 3.83 -5.79
N TRP A 57 11.42 5.00 -5.18
CA TRP A 57 10.32 5.92 -4.96
C TRP A 57 10.58 7.25 -5.70
N TYR A 58 9.53 7.91 -6.09
CA TYR A 58 9.54 9.10 -6.95
C TYR A 58 8.85 10.24 -6.22
N ALA A 59 9.62 11.30 -5.96
CA ALA A 59 9.12 12.44 -5.19
C ALA A 59 8.02 13.20 -5.95
N GLY A 60 6.88 13.40 -5.27
CA GLY A 60 5.78 14.21 -5.77
C GLY A 60 6.09 15.71 -5.76
N PRO A 61 5.28 16.52 -6.46
CA PRO A 61 4.10 16.14 -7.26
C PRO A 61 4.43 15.87 -8.73
N ASP A 62 5.67 16.04 -9.19
CA ASP A 62 6.04 15.92 -10.60
C ASP A 62 6.73 14.59 -10.94
N PHE A 63 7.12 13.83 -9.91
CA PHE A 63 7.72 12.49 -9.97
C PHE A 63 9.03 12.40 -10.78
N LYS A 64 9.71 13.53 -10.96
CA LYS A 64 10.98 13.58 -11.72
C LYS A 64 12.17 13.13 -10.91
N LYS A 65 12.15 13.39 -9.60
CA LYS A 65 13.23 13.01 -8.71
C LYS A 65 12.98 11.57 -8.22
N ARG A 66 13.89 10.67 -8.65
CA ARG A 66 13.87 9.27 -8.29
C ARG A 66 14.90 8.97 -7.20
N HIS A 67 14.49 8.18 -6.20
CA HIS A 67 15.33 7.70 -5.12
C HIS A 67 15.36 6.17 -5.14
N VAL A 68 16.53 5.59 -4.86
CA VAL A 68 16.72 4.15 -4.74
C VAL A 68 16.66 3.77 -3.26
N TYR A 69 15.85 2.78 -2.89
CA TYR A 69 15.78 2.34 -1.50
C TYR A 69 16.29 0.90 -1.26
N TYR A 70 16.45 0.10 -2.33
CA TYR A 70 17.22 -1.15 -2.32
C TYR A 70 17.87 -1.40 -3.67
N GLU A 71 18.78 -2.38 -3.79
CA GLU A 71 19.53 -2.66 -5.02
C GLU A 71 18.61 -2.97 -6.21
N PRO A 72 18.65 -2.20 -7.30
CA PRO A 72 17.79 -2.40 -8.45
C PRO A 72 18.12 -3.68 -9.21
N LYS A 73 17.12 -4.53 -9.41
CA LYS A 73 17.20 -5.72 -10.23
C LYS A 73 16.08 -5.69 -11.27
N PRO A 74 16.40 -5.53 -12.56
CA PRO A 74 15.39 -5.60 -13.61
C PRO A 74 14.91 -7.04 -13.83
N PHE A 75 13.65 -7.18 -14.23
CA PHE A 75 13.03 -8.46 -14.53
C PHE A 75 12.69 -8.54 -16.03
N ASN A 76 12.50 -9.77 -16.52
CA ASN A 76 12.00 -10.01 -17.87
C ASN A 76 10.52 -9.61 -17.94
N PRO A 77 10.11 -8.71 -18.87
CA PRO A 77 8.71 -8.31 -19.00
C PRO A 77 7.73 -9.43 -19.35
N LEU A 78 8.23 -10.60 -19.80
CA LEU A 78 7.44 -11.80 -20.07
C LEU A 78 7.34 -12.73 -18.84
N GLY A 79 7.92 -12.36 -17.71
CA GLY A 79 7.87 -13.05 -16.43
C GLY A 79 7.29 -12.17 -15.35
N TYR A 80 7.67 -12.48 -14.12
CA TYR A 80 7.19 -11.77 -12.91
C TYR A 80 8.37 -11.21 -12.11
N SER A 81 8.10 -10.15 -11.34
CA SER A 81 9.06 -9.57 -10.41
C SER A 81 8.95 -10.17 -9.01
N ASP A 82 9.84 -9.75 -8.12
CA ASP A 82 9.78 -10.05 -6.68
C ASP A 82 9.00 -9.00 -5.89
N ASN A 83 8.39 -8.02 -6.57
CA ASN A 83 7.66 -6.91 -5.97
C ASN A 83 6.27 -6.82 -6.60
N PHE A 84 5.34 -7.60 -6.05
CA PHE A 84 3.98 -7.75 -6.59
C PHE A 84 3.03 -6.71 -6.04
N PHE A 85 3.18 -6.33 -4.76
CA PHE A 85 2.39 -5.28 -4.10
C PHE A 85 3.29 -4.40 -3.26
N ALA A 86 2.98 -3.11 -3.25
CA ALA A 86 3.65 -2.13 -2.41
C ALA A 86 2.62 -1.31 -1.63
N TYR A 87 2.87 -1.16 -0.33
CA TYR A 87 2.05 -0.36 0.59
C TYR A 87 2.94 0.52 1.44
N SER A 88 2.39 1.56 2.04
CA SER A 88 3.11 2.41 2.99
C SER A 88 2.41 2.48 4.34
N GLU A 89 3.19 2.51 5.40
CA GLU A 89 2.79 2.80 6.77
C GLU A 89 4.04 3.11 7.61
N ASP A 90 3.90 3.86 8.68
CA ASP A 90 4.93 3.99 9.71
C ASP A 90 4.88 2.76 10.63
N PHE A 91 5.65 1.71 10.29
CA PHE A 91 5.61 0.43 11.01
C PHE A 91 6.30 0.50 12.37
N ASN A 92 7.34 1.32 12.52
CA ASN A 92 8.14 1.41 13.73
C ASN A 92 7.74 2.58 14.65
N GLY A 93 6.80 3.44 14.23
CA GLY A 93 6.29 4.56 15.01
C GLY A 93 7.25 5.74 15.10
N ASP A 94 8.20 5.88 14.17
CA ASP A 94 9.19 6.96 14.17
C ASP A 94 8.70 8.22 13.42
N GLY A 95 7.51 8.14 12.86
CA GLY A 95 6.84 9.22 12.14
C GLY A 95 7.29 9.36 10.68
N TRP A 96 8.06 8.42 10.12
CA TRP A 96 8.39 8.34 8.71
C TRP A 96 7.66 7.15 8.07
N GLU A 97 7.10 7.35 6.88
CA GLU A 97 6.47 6.25 6.18
C GLU A 97 7.51 5.27 5.64
N ASP A 98 7.30 3.99 5.96
CA ASP A 98 8.06 2.84 5.47
C ASP A 98 7.34 2.21 4.27
N ILE A 99 7.99 1.25 3.60
CA ILE A 99 7.44 0.55 2.44
C ILE A 99 7.29 -0.94 2.75
N LEU A 100 6.06 -1.46 2.69
CA LEU A 100 5.78 -2.90 2.74
C LEU A 100 5.72 -3.45 1.33
N ILE A 101 6.49 -4.50 1.05
CA ILE A 101 6.46 -5.26 -0.19
C ILE A 101 5.93 -6.66 0.09
N ILE A 102 4.98 -7.10 -0.74
CA ILE A 102 4.56 -8.49 -0.82
C ILE A 102 5.03 -9.02 -2.18
N GLY A 103 5.78 -10.11 -2.14
CA GLY A 103 6.38 -10.70 -3.34
C GLY A 103 5.40 -11.46 -4.22
N PHE A 104 5.91 -12.09 -5.25
CA PHE A 104 5.17 -13.04 -6.09
C PHE A 104 4.53 -14.15 -5.22
N PRO A 105 3.36 -14.71 -5.58
CA PRO A 105 2.74 -15.81 -4.84
C PRO A 105 3.72 -16.91 -4.44
N GLY A 106 3.75 -17.24 -3.15
CA GLY A 106 4.74 -18.14 -2.55
C GLY A 106 6.02 -17.47 -2.07
N LYS A 107 6.10 -16.13 -2.15
CA LYS A 107 7.23 -15.34 -1.61
C LYS A 107 6.85 -14.65 -0.30
N ASP A 108 7.85 -14.03 0.30
CA ASP A 108 7.73 -13.37 1.58
C ASP A 108 7.03 -12.00 1.52
N ALA A 109 6.60 -11.54 2.68
CA ALA A 109 6.32 -10.15 2.96
C ALA A 109 7.45 -9.53 3.77
N SER A 110 7.91 -8.36 3.35
CA SER A 110 8.98 -7.61 3.99
C SER A 110 8.68 -6.12 3.97
N TRP A 111 9.03 -5.41 5.02
CA TRP A 111 8.99 -3.97 4.98
C TRP A 111 10.40 -3.37 5.00
N PHE A 112 10.53 -2.18 4.44
CA PHE A 112 11.77 -1.43 4.33
C PHE A 112 11.66 -0.18 5.19
N GLU A 113 12.56 -0.08 6.18
CA GLU A 113 12.62 1.00 7.14
C GLU A 113 13.19 2.26 6.50
N ASN A 114 12.40 3.32 6.53
CA ASN A 114 12.81 4.63 6.04
C ASN A 114 13.98 5.16 6.88
N PRO A 115 15.12 5.50 6.27
CA PRO A 115 16.28 5.98 7.01
C PRO A 115 16.14 7.44 7.49
N GLN A 116 14.92 7.96 7.58
CA GLN A 116 14.62 9.33 8.05
C GLN A 116 15.30 10.40 7.18
N GLY A 117 15.17 10.25 5.86
CA GLY A 117 15.75 11.17 4.87
C GLY A 117 17.26 11.03 4.67
N LYS A 118 17.93 10.07 5.32
CA LYS A 118 19.36 9.82 5.10
C LYS A 118 19.59 9.11 3.75
N ASP A 119 20.64 9.49 3.04
CA ASP A 119 21.03 8.90 1.74
C ASP A 119 21.73 7.55 1.95
N ARG A 120 20.94 6.50 2.08
CA ARG A 120 21.39 5.11 2.18
C ARG A 120 20.27 4.17 1.76
N PHE A 121 20.59 2.91 1.47
CA PHE A 121 19.58 1.87 1.32
C PHE A 121 18.79 1.67 2.62
N TRP A 122 17.51 1.37 2.46
CA TRP A 122 16.60 1.14 3.56
C TRP A 122 16.84 -0.25 4.16
N THR A 123 16.70 -0.37 5.46
CA THR A 123 16.86 -1.67 6.12
C THR A 123 15.64 -2.54 5.84
N ARG A 124 15.88 -3.73 5.29
CA ARG A 124 14.81 -4.70 5.01
C ARG A 124 14.55 -5.56 6.24
N HIS A 125 13.28 -5.69 6.63
CA HIS A 125 12.79 -6.56 7.68
C HIS A 125 11.83 -7.58 7.07
N LYS A 126 12.24 -8.85 6.99
CA LYS A 126 11.35 -9.93 6.57
C LYS A 126 10.42 -10.29 7.73
N VAL A 127 9.11 -10.15 7.53
CA VAL A 127 8.12 -10.30 8.59
C VAL A 127 7.21 -11.49 8.42
N PHE A 128 7.10 -12.04 7.22
CA PHE A 128 6.36 -13.27 6.96
C PHE A 128 6.99 -14.06 5.81
N ASP A 129 6.99 -15.41 5.91
CA ASP A 129 7.77 -16.23 4.99
C ASP A 129 7.08 -16.44 3.64
N THR A 130 5.74 -16.60 3.64
CA THR A 130 5.03 -17.07 2.44
C THR A 130 3.62 -16.51 2.35
N VAL A 131 3.37 -15.64 1.37
CA VAL A 131 2.05 -15.19 0.95
C VAL A 131 1.72 -15.88 -0.37
N ASP A 132 0.69 -16.75 -0.40
CA ASP A 132 0.46 -17.68 -1.51
C ASP A 132 -0.52 -17.16 -2.57
N ASN A 133 -1.36 -16.17 -2.27
CA ASN A 133 -2.39 -15.70 -3.19
C ASN A 133 -1.92 -14.50 -4.04
N GLU A 134 -2.51 -14.37 -5.22
CA GLU A 134 -2.20 -13.31 -6.19
C GLU A 134 -2.82 -11.94 -5.86
N SER A 135 -3.67 -11.87 -4.84
CA SER A 135 -4.39 -10.63 -4.50
C SER A 135 -4.49 -10.44 -2.99
N PRO A 136 -3.36 -10.38 -2.27
CA PRO A 136 -3.38 -9.99 -0.86
C PRO A 136 -3.87 -8.56 -0.73
N GLN A 137 -4.54 -8.27 0.39
CA GLN A 137 -4.99 -6.92 0.73
C GLN A 137 -4.27 -6.45 1.99
N TYR A 138 -3.99 -5.16 2.08
CA TYR A 138 -3.47 -4.54 3.30
C TYR A 138 -4.51 -3.53 3.79
N VAL A 139 -5.37 -3.98 4.70
CA VAL A 139 -6.57 -3.26 5.14
C VAL A 139 -6.81 -3.48 6.63
N ASP A 140 -7.51 -2.58 7.28
CA ASP A 140 -8.04 -2.78 8.63
C ASP A 140 -9.23 -3.76 8.55
N LEU A 141 -8.92 -5.05 8.69
CA LEU A 141 -9.91 -6.13 8.64
C LEU A 141 -10.67 -6.26 9.97
N THR A 142 -10.00 -5.99 11.08
CA THR A 142 -10.54 -6.21 12.42
C THR A 142 -11.34 -5.03 12.92
N GLY A 143 -11.22 -3.86 12.30
CA GLY A 143 -11.90 -2.61 12.69
C GLY A 143 -11.26 -1.92 13.89
N ASP A 144 -10.00 -2.22 14.20
CA ASP A 144 -9.26 -1.66 15.33
C ASP A 144 -8.45 -0.41 14.97
N GLY A 145 -8.55 0.05 13.72
CA GLY A 145 -7.82 1.19 13.17
C GLY A 145 -6.41 0.84 12.71
N ARG A 146 -6.06 -0.45 12.62
CA ARG A 146 -4.76 -0.96 12.18
C ARG A 146 -4.93 -1.91 11.01
N ARG A 147 -3.98 -1.90 10.10
CA ARG A 147 -4.07 -2.72 8.89
C ARG A 147 -3.38 -4.07 9.08
N GLU A 148 -3.96 -5.13 8.50
CA GLU A 148 -3.45 -6.48 8.39
C GLU A 148 -3.25 -6.86 6.93
N ILE A 149 -2.37 -7.86 6.67
CA ILE A 149 -2.28 -8.48 5.35
C ILE A 149 -3.30 -9.62 5.29
N VAL A 150 -4.37 -9.44 4.53
CA VAL A 150 -5.37 -10.49 4.25
C VAL A 150 -4.84 -11.36 3.12
N CYS A 151 -4.62 -12.64 3.40
CA CYS A 151 -3.96 -13.53 2.43
C CYS A 151 -4.26 -15.00 2.71
N SER A 152 -3.70 -15.87 1.86
CA SER A 152 -3.56 -17.30 2.15
C SER A 152 -2.09 -17.68 2.34
N THR A 153 -1.87 -18.73 3.13
CA THR A 153 -0.57 -19.39 3.31
C THR A 153 -0.76 -20.86 3.58
N GLY A 154 -0.01 -21.73 2.89
CA GLY A 154 -0.11 -23.18 3.05
C GLY A 154 -1.52 -23.74 2.81
N GLY A 155 -2.29 -23.13 1.92
CA GLY A 155 -3.68 -23.53 1.61
C GLY A 155 -4.72 -23.05 2.62
N VAL A 156 -4.35 -22.25 3.62
CA VAL A 156 -5.24 -21.70 4.66
C VAL A 156 -5.46 -20.22 4.40
N PHE A 157 -6.71 -19.77 4.40
CA PHE A 157 -7.06 -18.37 4.29
C PHE A 157 -7.09 -17.71 5.68
N GLY A 158 -6.58 -16.50 5.77
CA GLY A 158 -6.53 -15.74 7.02
C GLY A 158 -5.95 -14.34 6.85
N PHE A 159 -5.36 -13.85 7.91
CA PHE A 159 -4.66 -12.57 7.88
C PHE A 159 -3.38 -12.61 8.72
N ILE A 160 -2.43 -11.74 8.36
CA ILE A 160 -1.17 -11.58 9.09
C ILE A 160 -1.28 -10.28 9.88
N GLU A 161 -1.22 -10.40 11.19
CA GLU A 161 -1.25 -9.30 12.15
C GLU A 161 0.17 -8.77 12.38
N PRO A 162 0.45 -7.47 12.10
CA PRO A 162 1.73 -6.87 12.37
C PRO A 162 2.13 -6.93 13.85
N ASN A 163 3.41 -7.21 14.12
CA ASN A 163 3.95 -7.12 15.46
C ASN A 163 4.19 -5.65 15.83
N ARG A 164 3.25 -5.04 16.54
CA ARG A 164 3.28 -3.59 16.86
C ARG A 164 4.28 -3.21 17.97
N VAL A 165 4.82 -4.18 18.69
CA VAL A 165 5.82 -3.96 19.75
C VAL A 165 7.23 -4.05 19.21
N ALA A 166 7.45 -4.96 18.26
CA ALA A 166 8.74 -5.21 17.61
C ALA A 166 8.49 -5.48 16.12
N PRO A 167 8.22 -4.43 15.32
CA PRO A 167 7.74 -4.57 13.95
C PRO A 167 8.74 -5.25 13.00
N GLU A 168 10.00 -5.25 13.36
CA GLU A 168 11.09 -5.96 12.65
C GLU A 168 11.08 -7.48 12.88
N LYS A 169 10.29 -7.97 13.85
CA LYS A 169 10.15 -9.40 14.16
C LYS A 169 9.04 -10.04 13.32
N PRO A 170 9.00 -11.38 13.19
CA PRO A 170 7.94 -12.06 12.47
C PRO A 170 6.54 -11.64 12.92
N TRP A 171 5.67 -11.40 11.93
CA TRP A 171 4.26 -11.09 12.15
C TRP A 171 3.46 -12.38 12.30
N LYS A 172 2.28 -12.31 12.88
CA LYS A 172 1.51 -13.49 13.27
C LYS A 172 0.37 -13.77 12.32
N PHE A 173 0.36 -14.96 11.69
CA PHE A 173 -0.78 -15.42 10.90
C PHE A 173 -1.94 -15.86 11.81
N ARG A 174 -3.14 -15.42 11.45
CA ARG A 174 -4.42 -15.75 12.09
C ARG A 174 -5.30 -16.48 11.06
N PRO A 175 -5.48 -17.79 11.16
CA PRO A 175 -6.35 -18.52 10.24
C PRO A 175 -7.81 -18.13 10.46
N ILE A 176 -8.57 -18.02 9.35
CA ILE A 176 -10.03 -17.84 9.34
C ILE A 176 -10.69 -19.11 8.82
N SER A 177 -10.05 -19.78 7.84
CA SER A 177 -10.50 -21.07 7.31
C SER A 177 -9.41 -22.12 7.46
N GLY A 178 -9.78 -23.37 7.61
CA GLY A 178 -8.91 -24.53 7.68
C GLY A 178 -9.71 -25.78 7.39
#